data_7b099f4af263e99df7277c5401fab92f
#
_entry.id   7b099f4af263e99df7277c5401fab92f
#
_cell.length_a   1.000
_cell.length_b   1.000
_cell.length_c   1.000
_cell.angle_alpha   90.00
_cell.angle_beta   90.00
_cell.angle_gamma   90.00
#
_symmetry.space_group_name_H-M   'P 1'
#
loop_
_entity.id
_entity.type
_entity.pdbx_description
1 polymer ?
#
loop_
_entity_poly.entity_id
_entity_poly.type
_entity_poly.pdbx_seq_one_letter_code
_entity_poly.pdbx_strand_id
1 'polypeptide(L)'
;MINENEKDFFNQSSIISRLGSGSASRSIYGPVAVWGKTKHFENSSDDYAIPVNNYHKIFNNYMDTILIVDHEKKDVSSSHGHELMNTHIFKLDRVNKAHENIGNLKKSLISGDLESFIHIVEQEALMLHALMMTSKTPYILFKPNTIQIINEVWSFRKETNLNLCFTLDAGANVHLLYPKNEEIEIKTFIEKNLSKFCNNKKYIHDLIGDGPKPRNE
;
A
#
# COMPACT_ATOMS: atom_id res chain seq x y z
N MET A 1 -11.86 -21.79 13.60
CA MET A 1 -12.57 -20.62 14.20
C MET A 1 -11.67 -20.12 15.31
N ILE A 2 -11.30 -18.84 15.25
CA ILE A 2 -10.53 -18.18 16.32
C ILE A 2 -11.47 -18.07 17.53
N ASN A 3 -11.01 -18.49 18.72
CA ASN A 3 -11.81 -18.38 19.94
C ASN A 3 -11.89 -16.92 20.43
N GLU A 4 -12.81 -16.60 21.35
CA GLU A 4 -12.99 -15.22 21.85
C GLU A 4 -11.72 -14.63 22.47
N ASN A 5 -10.95 -15.42 23.21
CA ASN A 5 -9.70 -14.98 23.83
C ASN A 5 -8.62 -14.65 22.77
N GLU A 6 -8.54 -15.41 21.69
CA GLU A 6 -7.64 -15.11 20.57
C GLU A 6 -8.08 -13.83 19.85
N LYS A 7 -9.37 -13.64 19.62
CA LYS A 7 -9.90 -12.43 18.99
C LYS A 7 -9.59 -11.18 19.82
N ASP A 8 -9.74 -11.26 21.12
CA ASP A 8 -9.39 -10.17 22.04
C ASP A 8 -7.89 -9.90 22.03
N PHE A 9 -7.06 -10.94 22.00
CA PHE A 9 -5.60 -10.80 21.90
C PHE A 9 -5.17 -10.09 20.63
N PHE A 10 -5.70 -10.49 19.47
CA PHE A 10 -5.40 -9.83 18.20
C PHE A 10 -5.86 -8.37 18.17
N ASN A 11 -7.03 -8.08 18.72
CA ASN A 11 -7.56 -6.73 18.82
C ASN A 11 -6.67 -5.83 19.69
N GLN A 12 -6.32 -6.30 20.90
CA GLN A 12 -5.40 -5.58 21.81
C GLN A 12 -4.03 -5.38 21.18
N SER A 13 -3.50 -6.39 20.52
CA SER A 13 -2.22 -6.30 19.79
C SER A 13 -2.27 -5.25 18.69
N SER A 14 -3.38 -5.16 17.97
CA SER A 14 -3.59 -4.15 16.92
C SER A 14 -3.64 -2.73 17.50
N ILE A 15 -4.33 -2.54 18.63
CA ILE A 15 -4.37 -1.25 19.35
C ILE A 15 -2.97 -0.82 19.77
N ILE A 16 -2.22 -1.71 20.42
CA ILE A 16 -0.86 -1.43 20.89
C ILE A 16 0.07 -1.11 19.71
N SER A 17 0.02 -1.90 18.65
CA SER A 17 0.83 -1.68 17.45
C SER A 17 0.55 -0.32 16.80
N ARG A 18 -0.72 0.11 16.80
CA ARG A 18 -1.12 1.43 16.29
C ARG A 18 -0.48 2.58 17.03
N LEU A 19 -0.26 2.45 18.34
CA LEU A 19 0.39 3.48 19.15
C LEU A 19 1.85 3.71 18.72
N GLY A 20 2.52 2.66 18.24
CA GLY A 20 3.87 2.76 17.69
C GLY A 20 3.90 3.26 16.25
N SER A 21 2.97 2.79 15.42
CA SER A 21 2.80 3.18 14.02
C SER A 21 1.38 2.87 13.56
N GLY A 22 0.69 3.85 12.98
CA GLY A 22 -0.67 3.65 12.47
C GLY A 22 -0.78 2.46 11.52
N SER A 23 0.14 2.30 10.59
CA SER A 23 0.15 1.19 9.65
C SER A 23 0.41 -0.17 10.29
N ALA A 24 1.17 -0.22 11.38
CA ALA A 24 1.51 -1.46 12.09
C ALA A 24 0.28 -2.19 12.65
N SER A 25 -0.82 -1.47 12.91
CA SER A 25 -2.07 -2.07 13.34
C SER A 25 -2.59 -3.14 12.36
N ARG A 26 -2.36 -2.97 11.06
CA ARG A 26 -2.76 -3.92 10.02
C ARG A 26 -1.89 -5.17 9.98
N SER A 27 -0.62 -5.05 10.37
CA SER A 27 0.34 -6.16 10.34
C SER A 27 0.01 -7.27 11.35
N ILE A 28 -0.92 -7.03 12.26
CA ILE A 28 -1.43 -8.05 13.21
C ILE A 28 -2.38 -9.02 12.51
N TYR A 29 -2.94 -8.64 11.40
CA TYR A 29 -3.84 -9.48 10.61
C TYR A 29 -3.24 -9.76 9.24
N GLY A 30 -3.49 -10.93 8.74
CA GLY A 30 -3.19 -11.30 7.37
C GLY A 30 -4.37 -12.04 6.76
N PRO A 31 -4.40 -12.20 5.44
CA PRO A 31 -3.54 -11.54 4.46
C PRO A 31 -3.99 -10.13 4.09
N VAL A 32 -5.25 -9.76 4.35
CA VAL A 32 -5.80 -8.44 4.05
C VAL A 32 -6.42 -7.85 5.31
N ALA A 33 -6.08 -6.61 5.63
CA ALA A 33 -6.64 -5.91 6.79
C ALA A 33 -7.01 -4.47 6.43
N VAL A 34 -8.02 -3.93 7.10
CA VAL A 34 -8.42 -2.53 7.01
C VAL A 34 -8.28 -1.84 8.36
N TRP A 35 -7.74 -0.63 8.36
CA TRP A 35 -7.68 0.26 9.50
C TRP A 35 -8.28 1.61 9.13
N GLY A 36 -9.02 2.20 10.06
CA GLY A 36 -9.75 3.44 9.88
C GLY A 36 -11.26 3.20 9.83
N LYS A 37 -12.01 4.09 10.51
CA LYS A 37 -13.47 4.03 10.55
C LYS A 37 -14.06 4.34 9.18
N THR A 38 -14.86 3.43 8.65
CA THR A 38 -15.54 3.60 7.36
C THR A 38 -16.89 2.87 7.34
N LYS A 39 -17.86 3.41 6.62
CA LYS A 39 -19.17 2.76 6.41
C LYS A 39 -19.11 1.49 5.55
N HIS A 40 -17.98 1.24 4.89
CA HIS A 40 -17.85 0.12 3.96
C HIS A 40 -17.45 -1.19 4.63
N PHE A 41 -16.93 -1.15 5.85
CA PHE A 41 -16.55 -2.32 6.62
C PHE A 41 -17.17 -2.24 8.01
N GLU A 42 -18.00 -3.25 8.36
CA GLU A 42 -18.53 -3.37 9.70
C GLU A 42 -17.41 -3.52 10.72
N ASN A 43 -17.59 -2.96 11.90
CA ASN A 43 -16.64 -2.98 13.01
C ASN A 43 -15.28 -2.32 12.69
N SER A 44 -15.16 -1.57 11.57
CA SER A 44 -13.97 -0.77 11.31
C SER A 44 -13.80 0.34 12.35
N SER A 45 -12.56 0.59 12.76
CA SER A 45 -12.24 1.52 13.84
C SER A 45 -10.99 2.34 13.51
N ASP A 46 -10.89 3.53 14.09
CA ASP A 46 -9.67 4.31 14.08
C ASP A 46 -8.65 3.82 15.12
N ASP A 47 -9.08 2.97 16.07
CA ASP A 47 -8.25 2.49 17.18
C ASP A 47 -7.55 1.16 16.89
N TYR A 48 -8.10 0.33 16.00
CA TYR A 48 -7.55 -0.97 15.63
C TYR A 48 -7.89 -1.34 14.19
N ALA A 49 -7.12 -2.25 13.61
CA ALA A 49 -7.44 -2.85 12.33
C ALA A 49 -8.37 -4.07 12.49
N ILE A 50 -9.04 -4.44 11.42
CA ILE A 50 -9.83 -5.67 11.33
C ILE A 50 -9.42 -6.48 10.11
N PRO A 51 -9.51 -7.82 10.14
CA PRO A 51 -9.24 -8.65 8.96
C PRO A 51 -10.33 -8.50 7.91
N VAL A 52 -9.95 -8.59 6.65
CA VAL A 52 -10.86 -8.68 5.50
C VAL A 52 -10.84 -10.11 5.00
N ASN A 53 -11.93 -10.86 5.25
CA ASN A 53 -11.98 -12.30 4.97
C ASN A 53 -12.65 -12.62 3.62
N ASN A 54 -13.36 -11.66 3.01
CA ASN A 54 -14.07 -11.84 1.75
C ASN A 54 -13.36 -11.09 0.63
N TYR A 55 -12.52 -11.79 -0.10
CA TYR A 55 -11.81 -11.30 -1.28
C TYR A 55 -11.57 -12.42 -2.30
N HIS A 56 -11.36 -12.07 -3.55
CA HIS A 56 -11.15 -13.00 -4.64
C HIS A 56 -9.81 -13.72 -4.51
N LYS A 57 -9.77 -15.00 -4.88
CA LYS A 57 -8.58 -15.87 -4.78
C LYS A 57 -7.33 -15.35 -5.49
N ILE A 58 -7.46 -14.43 -6.46
CA ILE A 58 -6.33 -13.81 -7.15
C ILE A 58 -5.40 -13.06 -6.20
N PHE A 59 -5.94 -12.57 -5.07
CA PHE A 59 -5.18 -11.85 -4.05
C PHE A 59 -4.54 -12.78 -2.99
N ASN A 60 -4.78 -14.10 -3.01
CA ASN A 60 -4.17 -15.02 -2.03
C ASN A 60 -2.64 -15.09 -2.13
N ASN A 61 -2.10 -14.85 -3.31
CA ASN A 61 -0.66 -14.90 -3.60
C ASN A 61 -0.26 -13.64 -4.38
N TYR A 62 -0.57 -12.46 -3.83
CA TYR A 62 -0.19 -11.20 -4.42
C TYR A 62 1.25 -10.86 -4.05
N MET A 63 2.04 -10.44 -5.03
CA MET A 63 3.45 -10.11 -4.86
C MET A 63 3.61 -8.63 -4.54
N ASP A 64 4.61 -8.30 -3.75
CA ASP A 64 5.11 -6.95 -3.53
C ASP A 64 6.62 -6.93 -3.77
N THR A 65 7.06 -6.18 -4.77
CA THR A 65 8.50 -5.97 -4.99
C THR A 65 8.87 -4.54 -4.70
N ILE A 66 9.69 -4.34 -3.67
CA ILE A 66 10.10 -3.03 -3.20
C ILE A 66 11.37 -2.60 -3.93
N LEU A 67 11.29 -1.58 -4.77
CA LEU A 67 12.42 -0.98 -5.45
C LEU A 67 13.05 0.10 -4.56
N ILE A 68 14.29 -0.10 -4.14
CA ILE A 68 15.00 0.80 -3.24
C ILE A 68 15.65 1.92 -4.06
N VAL A 69 14.91 2.99 -4.30
CA VAL A 69 15.40 4.16 -5.03
C VAL A 69 16.34 5.00 -4.16
N ASP A 70 15.97 5.15 -2.89
CA ASP A 70 16.73 5.91 -1.92
C ASP A 70 16.69 5.21 -0.55
N HIS A 71 17.82 5.14 0.13
CA HIS A 71 17.96 4.55 1.46
C HIS A 71 18.35 5.60 2.52
N GLU A 72 18.47 6.87 2.12
CA GLU A 72 18.79 7.93 3.05
C GLU A 72 17.64 8.20 4.01
N LYS A 73 17.98 8.76 5.18
CA LYS A 73 16.98 9.18 6.15
C LYS A 73 16.13 10.29 5.56
N LYS A 74 14.81 10.15 5.64
CA LYS A 74 13.86 11.15 5.14
C LYS A 74 14.04 12.48 5.88
N ASP A 75 14.10 13.58 5.15
CA ASP A 75 14.14 14.94 5.71
C ASP A 75 12.83 15.29 6.42
N VAL A 76 11.71 14.75 5.93
CA VAL A 76 10.37 14.99 6.47
C VAL A 76 9.80 13.67 6.99
N SER A 77 9.40 13.63 8.25
CA SER A 77 8.74 12.47 8.82
C SER A 77 7.31 12.31 8.28
N SER A 78 6.81 11.05 8.24
CA SER A 78 5.42 10.79 7.86
C SER A 78 4.43 11.54 8.77
N SER A 79 4.74 11.66 10.07
CA SER A 79 3.91 12.40 11.04
C SER A 79 3.78 13.87 10.68
N HIS A 80 4.89 14.52 10.29
CA HIS A 80 4.86 15.91 9.85
C HIS A 80 4.05 16.09 8.56
N GLY A 81 4.18 15.13 7.61
CA GLY A 81 3.35 15.09 6.41
C GLY A 81 1.85 15.05 6.72
N HIS A 82 1.44 14.24 7.70
CA HIS A 82 0.05 14.18 8.15
C HIS A 82 -0.42 15.49 8.81
N GLU A 83 0.40 16.18 9.58
CA GLU A 83 0.06 17.47 10.16
C GLU A 83 -0.23 18.54 9.11
N LEU A 84 0.57 18.59 8.05
CA LEU A 84 0.38 19.52 6.94
C LEU A 84 -0.97 19.32 6.22
N MET A 85 -1.52 18.09 6.23
CA MET A 85 -2.84 17.81 5.68
C MET A 85 -3.97 18.48 6.45
N ASN A 86 -3.80 18.81 7.73
CA ASN A 86 -4.86 19.43 8.53
C ASN A 86 -5.27 20.81 8.02
N THR A 87 -4.39 21.53 7.37
CA THR A 87 -4.62 22.89 6.84
C THR A 87 -4.65 22.92 5.29
N HIS A 88 -4.62 21.75 4.64
CA HIS A 88 -4.58 21.69 3.18
C HIS A 88 -5.91 22.11 2.57
N ILE A 89 -5.88 22.91 1.49
CA ILE A 89 -7.09 23.44 0.84
C ILE A 89 -7.98 22.33 0.25
N PHE A 90 -7.40 21.20 -0.16
CA PHE A 90 -8.12 20.05 -0.69
C PHE A 90 -8.37 18.93 0.34
N LYS A 91 -8.23 19.23 1.64
CA LYS A 91 -8.38 18.22 2.71
C LYS A 91 -9.72 17.48 2.63
N LEU A 92 -10.81 18.22 2.52
CA LEU A 92 -12.16 17.62 2.52
C LEU A 92 -12.39 16.74 1.30
N ASP A 93 -12.01 17.20 0.12
CA ASP A 93 -12.16 16.44 -1.12
C ASP A 93 -11.28 15.18 -1.10
N ARG A 94 -10.06 15.29 -0.54
CA ARG A 94 -9.17 14.14 -0.38
C ARG A 94 -9.76 13.08 0.56
N VAL A 95 -10.31 13.49 1.70
CA VAL A 95 -10.95 12.57 2.65
C VAL A 95 -12.17 11.90 2.03
N ASN A 96 -13.02 12.67 1.36
CA ASN A 96 -14.18 12.12 0.66
C ASN A 96 -13.78 11.12 -0.42
N LYS A 97 -12.74 11.44 -1.20
CA LYS A 97 -12.22 10.55 -2.25
C LYS A 97 -11.62 9.27 -1.66
N ALA A 98 -10.91 9.35 -0.53
CA ALA A 98 -10.41 8.17 0.16
C ALA A 98 -11.55 7.25 0.63
N HIS A 99 -12.63 7.81 1.17
CA HIS A 99 -13.81 7.02 1.55
C HIS A 99 -14.52 6.38 0.35
N GLU A 100 -14.61 7.08 -0.78
CA GLU A 100 -15.13 6.51 -2.02
C GLU A 100 -14.22 5.36 -2.51
N ASN A 101 -12.92 5.62 -2.58
CA ASN A 101 -11.93 4.66 -3.07
C ASN A 101 -11.87 3.40 -2.19
N ILE A 102 -11.98 3.50 -0.87
CA ILE A 102 -12.03 2.32 -0.01
C ILE A 102 -13.26 1.44 -0.30
N GLY A 103 -14.40 2.06 -0.62
CA GLY A 103 -15.61 1.34 -1.04
C GLY A 103 -15.45 0.63 -2.39
N ASN A 104 -14.82 1.28 -3.34
CA ASN A 104 -14.53 0.72 -4.66
C ASN A 104 -13.43 -0.35 -4.59
N LEU A 105 -12.39 -0.14 -3.78
CA LEU A 105 -11.35 -1.13 -3.53
C LEU A 105 -11.93 -2.42 -2.91
N LYS A 106 -12.87 -2.31 -1.97
CA LYS A 106 -13.59 -3.46 -1.43
C LYS A 106 -14.30 -4.26 -2.53
N LYS A 107 -14.97 -3.57 -3.47
CA LYS A 107 -15.64 -4.23 -4.60
C LYS A 107 -14.63 -4.96 -5.50
N SER A 108 -13.52 -4.30 -5.85
CA SER A 108 -12.45 -4.90 -6.66
C SER A 108 -11.83 -6.11 -5.97
N LEU A 109 -11.58 -6.04 -4.67
CA LEU A 109 -11.08 -7.17 -3.89
C LEU A 109 -12.04 -8.36 -3.92
N ILE A 110 -13.34 -8.14 -3.80
CA ILE A 110 -14.35 -9.22 -3.82
C ILE A 110 -14.51 -9.82 -5.22
N SER A 111 -14.55 -8.99 -6.26
CA SER A 111 -14.78 -9.45 -7.64
C SER A 111 -13.53 -10.00 -8.32
N GLY A 112 -12.32 -9.61 -7.86
CA GLY A 112 -11.07 -9.90 -8.58
C GLY A 112 -10.81 -8.97 -9.75
N ASP A 113 -11.49 -7.81 -9.81
CA ASP A 113 -11.31 -6.79 -10.84
C ASP A 113 -9.98 -6.07 -10.64
N LEU A 114 -8.94 -6.57 -11.32
CA LEU A 114 -7.58 -6.04 -11.24
C LEU A 114 -7.44 -4.68 -11.91
N GLU A 115 -8.21 -4.37 -12.93
CA GLU A 115 -8.17 -3.06 -13.59
C GLU A 115 -8.58 -1.94 -12.62
N SER A 116 -9.74 -2.10 -11.97
CA SER A 116 -10.18 -1.15 -10.93
C SER A 116 -9.24 -1.12 -9.73
N PHE A 117 -8.70 -2.27 -9.31
CA PHE A 117 -7.71 -2.34 -8.23
C PHE A 117 -6.47 -1.51 -8.55
N ILE A 118 -5.86 -1.72 -9.71
CA ILE A 118 -4.67 -1.02 -10.20
C ILE A 118 -4.93 0.49 -10.23
N HIS A 119 -6.04 0.89 -10.86
CA HIS A 119 -6.40 2.30 -10.97
C HIS A 119 -6.50 2.99 -9.60
N ILE A 120 -7.20 2.37 -8.65
CA ILE A 120 -7.39 2.94 -7.31
C ILE A 120 -6.05 3.02 -6.56
N VAL A 121 -5.26 1.96 -6.58
CA VAL A 121 -3.99 1.89 -5.84
C VAL A 121 -3.01 2.97 -6.34
N GLU A 122 -2.85 3.10 -7.65
CA GLU A 122 -1.97 4.12 -8.23
C GLU A 122 -2.50 5.53 -7.99
N GLN A 123 -3.81 5.74 -8.13
CA GLN A 123 -4.43 7.04 -7.87
C GLN A 123 -4.22 7.48 -6.41
N GLU A 124 -4.43 6.58 -5.45
CA GLU A 124 -4.22 6.87 -4.02
C GLU A 124 -2.79 7.27 -3.72
N ALA A 125 -1.82 6.55 -4.27
CA ALA A 125 -0.40 6.87 -4.12
C ALA A 125 -0.05 8.25 -4.70
N LEU A 126 -0.49 8.53 -5.92
CA LEU A 126 -0.22 9.82 -6.58
C LEU A 126 -0.93 10.99 -5.91
N MET A 127 -2.18 10.82 -5.46
CA MET A 127 -2.93 11.86 -4.77
C MET A 127 -2.28 12.26 -3.44
N LEU A 128 -1.74 11.30 -2.68
CA LEU A 128 -1.02 11.60 -1.45
C LEU A 128 0.19 12.48 -1.72
N HIS A 129 1.01 12.14 -2.71
CA HIS A 129 2.17 12.92 -3.10
C HIS A 129 1.80 14.30 -3.67
N ALA A 130 0.72 14.39 -4.46
CA ALA A 130 0.22 15.66 -4.96
C ALA A 130 -0.15 16.64 -3.82
N LEU A 131 -0.76 16.13 -2.75
CA LEU A 131 -1.07 16.96 -1.57
C LEU A 131 0.20 17.46 -0.87
N MET A 132 1.23 16.62 -0.77
CA MET A 132 2.51 17.03 -0.19
C MET A 132 3.16 18.15 -1.02
N MET A 133 3.13 18.02 -2.35
CA MET A 133 3.66 19.03 -3.27
C MET A 133 2.88 20.33 -3.30
N THR A 134 1.62 20.33 -2.88
CA THR A 134 0.72 21.50 -2.89
C THR A 134 0.36 22.00 -1.50
N SER A 135 1.01 21.47 -0.46
CA SER A 135 0.81 21.91 0.93
C SER A 135 1.35 23.33 1.16
N LYS A 136 0.97 23.97 2.28
CA LYS A 136 1.44 25.31 2.64
C LYS A 136 2.97 25.40 2.73
N THR A 137 3.61 24.30 3.12
CA THR A 137 5.08 24.15 3.05
C THR A 137 5.36 22.99 2.09
N PRO A 138 5.46 23.26 0.78
CA PRO A 138 5.60 22.21 -0.22
C PRO A 138 6.88 21.40 -0.06
N TYR A 139 6.79 20.10 -0.27
CA TYR A 139 7.94 19.22 -0.35
C TYR A 139 7.69 18.07 -1.32
N ILE A 140 8.77 17.57 -1.91
CA ILE A 140 8.74 16.51 -2.93
C ILE A 140 9.50 15.31 -2.39
N LEU A 141 8.80 14.19 -2.27
CA LEU A 141 9.41 12.91 -1.87
C LEU A 141 9.87 12.09 -3.07
N PHE A 142 9.36 12.38 -4.26
CA PHE A 142 9.82 11.75 -5.49
C PHE A 142 11.27 12.10 -5.78
N LYS A 143 12.05 11.10 -6.15
CA LYS A 143 13.34 11.29 -6.83
C LYS A 143 13.14 11.16 -8.33
N PRO A 144 14.05 11.63 -9.16
CA PRO A 144 13.96 11.44 -10.62
C PRO A 144 13.74 9.98 -11.01
N ASN A 145 14.43 9.06 -10.36
CA ASN A 145 14.30 7.63 -10.61
C ASN A 145 12.92 7.07 -10.21
N THR A 146 12.25 7.61 -9.19
CA THR A 146 10.86 7.25 -8.85
C THR A 146 9.93 7.51 -10.04
N ILE A 147 10.06 8.68 -10.67
CA ILE A 147 9.25 9.07 -11.83
C ILE A 147 9.58 8.19 -13.04
N GLN A 148 10.86 7.87 -13.26
CA GLN A 148 11.26 6.94 -14.33
C GLN A 148 10.63 5.57 -14.15
N ILE A 149 10.66 5.01 -12.95
CA ILE A 149 10.03 3.73 -12.63
C ILE A 149 8.52 3.75 -12.92
N ILE A 150 7.82 4.81 -12.51
CA ILE A 150 6.37 4.96 -12.76
C ILE A 150 6.09 4.94 -14.27
N ASN A 151 6.83 5.70 -15.06
CA ASN A 151 6.67 5.74 -16.51
C ASN A 151 6.95 4.38 -17.18
N GLU A 152 8.00 3.69 -16.75
CA GLU A 152 8.33 2.35 -17.26
C GLU A 152 7.24 1.33 -16.91
N VAL A 153 6.65 1.39 -15.69
CA VAL A 153 5.53 0.52 -15.29
C VAL A 153 4.31 0.75 -16.18
N TRP A 154 3.96 2.00 -16.44
CA TRP A 154 2.82 2.32 -17.31
C TRP A 154 3.07 1.87 -18.76
N SER A 155 4.27 2.07 -19.29
CA SER A 155 4.63 1.61 -20.64
C SER A 155 4.59 0.08 -20.75
N PHE A 156 5.20 -0.62 -19.80
CA PHE A 156 5.22 -2.08 -19.74
C PHE A 156 3.81 -2.67 -19.68
N ARG A 157 2.94 -2.14 -18.80
CA ARG A 157 1.55 -2.58 -18.70
C ARG A 157 0.77 -2.37 -20.01
N LYS A 158 0.98 -1.22 -20.66
CA LYS A 158 0.35 -0.92 -21.96
C LYS A 158 0.79 -1.86 -23.07
N GLU A 159 2.05 -2.29 -23.07
CA GLU A 159 2.61 -3.16 -24.09
C GLU A 159 2.26 -4.64 -23.88
N THR A 160 2.17 -5.09 -22.63
CA THR A 160 2.03 -6.49 -22.27
C THR A 160 0.63 -6.90 -21.82
N ASN A 161 -0.19 -5.93 -21.39
CA ASN A 161 -1.45 -6.15 -20.68
C ASN A 161 -1.32 -6.94 -19.36
N LEU A 162 -0.11 -7.03 -18.78
CA LEU A 162 0.11 -7.66 -17.48
C LEU A 162 -0.38 -6.75 -16.35
N ASN A 163 -0.83 -7.36 -15.24
CA ASN A 163 -1.46 -6.67 -14.12
C ASN A 163 -0.43 -6.16 -13.10
N LEU A 164 0.54 -5.38 -13.57
CA LEU A 164 1.54 -4.71 -12.75
C LEU A 164 1.05 -3.32 -12.36
N CYS A 165 1.05 -2.99 -11.06
CA CYS A 165 0.85 -1.62 -10.60
C CYS A 165 1.91 -1.22 -9.59
N PHE A 166 1.94 0.09 -9.29
CA PHE A 166 2.78 0.61 -8.22
C PHE A 166 1.94 1.20 -7.09
N THR A 167 2.52 1.19 -5.90
CA THR A 167 2.09 2.05 -4.79
C THR A 167 3.32 2.69 -4.15
N LEU A 168 3.09 3.74 -3.38
CA LEU A 168 4.14 4.56 -2.78
C LEU A 168 3.79 4.87 -1.33
N ASP A 169 4.76 4.68 -0.47
CA ASP A 169 4.76 5.25 0.87
C ASP A 169 5.20 6.73 0.83
N ALA A 170 5.25 7.37 2.00
CA ALA A 170 5.84 8.70 2.12
C ALA A 170 7.37 8.64 1.89
N GLY A 171 7.80 8.46 0.63
CA GLY A 171 9.20 8.32 0.25
C GLY A 171 9.39 8.14 -1.24
N ALA A 172 10.65 7.89 -1.62
CA ALA A 172 11.07 7.70 -3.01
C ALA A 172 10.95 6.25 -3.49
N ASN A 173 10.88 5.29 -2.57
CA ASN A 173 10.85 3.88 -2.88
C ASN A 173 9.51 3.47 -3.48
N VAL A 174 9.54 2.54 -4.43
CA VAL A 174 8.35 2.12 -5.17
C VAL A 174 8.04 0.68 -4.85
N HIS A 175 6.81 0.41 -4.44
CA HIS A 175 6.27 -0.92 -4.29
C HIS A 175 5.58 -1.33 -5.59
N LEU A 176 5.96 -2.46 -6.14
CA LEU A 176 5.36 -3.05 -7.33
C LEU A 176 4.46 -4.21 -6.91
N LEU A 177 3.17 -4.06 -7.17
CA LEU A 177 2.16 -5.05 -6.81
C LEU A 177 1.68 -5.79 -8.05
N TYR A 178 1.64 -7.12 -7.98
CA TYR A 178 1.22 -7.97 -9.10
C TYR A 178 0.78 -9.37 -8.66
N PRO A 179 -0.07 -10.07 -9.43
CA PRO A 179 -0.47 -11.43 -9.13
C PRO A 179 0.67 -12.43 -9.37
N LYS A 180 0.77 -13.44 -8.52
CA LYS A 180 1.83 -14.48 -8.55
C LYS A 180 1.97 -15.20 -9.89
N ASN A 181 0.87 -15.40 -10.61
CA ASN A 181 0.90 -16.07 -11.91
C ASN A 181 1.60 -15.28 -13.02
N GLU A 182 1.88 -14.00 -12.82
CA GLU A 182 2.60 -13.11 -13.73
C GLU A 182 4.05 -12.82 -13.25
N GLU A 183 4.50 -13.53 -12.21
CA GLU A 183 5.76 -13.24 -11.52
C GLU A 183 6.99 -13.34 -12.44
N ILE A 184 7.05 -14.32 -13.32
CA ILE A 184 8.24 -14.60 -14.14
C ILE A 184 8.52 -13.45 -15.10
N GLU A 185 7.51 -13.00 -15.81
CA GLU A 185 7.60 -11.91 -16.77
C GLU A 185 7.91 -10.59 -16.08
N ILE A 186 7.21 -10.33 -14.97
CA ILE A 186 7.39 -9.09 -14.21
C ILE A 186 8.75 -9.03 -13.54
N LYS A 187 9.24 -10.11 -12.93
CA LYS A 187 10.60 -10.16 -12.37
C LYS A 187 11.67 -9.94 -13.44
N THR A 188 11.48 -10.51 -14.61
CA THR A 188 12.38 -10.28 -15.76
C THR A 188 12.40 -8.80 -16.16
N PHE A 189 11.24 -8.16 -16.20
CA PHE A 189 11.14 -6.72 -16.46
C PHE A 189 11.83 -5.88 -15.37
N ILE A 190 11.60 -6.21 -14.11
CA ILE A 190 12.25 -5.53 -12.97
C ILE A 190 13.78 -5.62 -13.10
N GLU A 191 14.30 -6.81 -13.32
CA GLU A 191 15.74 -7.04 -13.43
C GLU A 191 16.36 -6.27 -14.59
N LYS A 192 15.77 -6.36 -15.79
CA LYS A 192 16.33 -5.78 -17.02
C LYS A 192 16.11 -4.28 -17.15
N ASN A 193 14.94 -3.77 -16.74
CA ASN A 193 14.51 -2.41 -17.03
C ASN A 193 14.52 -1.50 -15.80
N LEU A 194 14.13 -1.98 -14.61
CA LEU A 194 13.91 -1.14 -13.45
C LEU A 194 15.08 -1.13 -12.46
N SER A 195 15.84 -2.20 -12.34
CA SER A 195 16.93 -2.31 -11.37
C SER A 195 17.98 -1.19 -11.49
N LYS A 196 18.19 -0.67 -12.69
CA LYS A 196 19.10 0.46 -12.97
C LYS A 196 18.70 1.76 -12.25
N PHE A 197 17.43 1.91 -11.89
CA PHE A 197 16.91 3.07 -11.16
C PHE A 197 16.99 2.90 -9.64
N CYS A 198 17.29 1.70 -9.16
CA CYS A 198 17.44 1.40 -7.75
C CYS A 198 18.84 1.75 -7.25
N ASN A 199 18.93 2.18 -6.00
CA ASN A 199 20.21 2.37 -5.33
C ASN A 199 20.98 1.06 -5.26
N ASN A 200 22.20 1.04 -5.83
CA ASN A 200 23.01 -0.18 -5.95
C ASN A 200 22.27 -1.36 -6.59
N LYS A 201 21.30 -1.11 -7.46
CA LYS A 201 20.41 -2.10 -8.06
C LYS A 201 19.64 -2.94 -7.03
N LYS A 202 19.42 -2.41 -5.84
CA LYS A 202 18.80 -3.14 -4.73
C LYS A 202 17.27 -3.10 -4.81
N TYR A 203 16.67 -4.27 -4.75
CA TYR A 203 15.22 -4.45 -4.59
C TYR A 203 14.93 -5.68 -3.71
N ILE A 204 13.73 -5.77 -3.17
CA ILE A 204 13.31 -6.83 -2.27
C ILE A 204 12.04 -7.44 -2.85
N HIS A 205 12.04 -8.74 -3.09
CA HIS A 205 10.83 -9.48 -3.42
C HIS A 205 10.16 -9.94 -2.13
N ASP A 206 8.90 -9.60 -2.00
CA ASP A 206 8.04 -10.01 -0.90
C ASP A 206 6.68 -10.48 -1.44
N LEU A 207 5.85 -10.98 -0.59
CA LEU A 207 4.51 -11.44 -0.91
C LEU A 207 3.56 -11.20 0.26
N ILE A 208 2.28 -11.30 -0.03
CA ILE A 208 1.22 -11.21 0.98
C ILE A 208 1.44 -12.25 2.09
N GLY A 209 1.36 -11.83 3.34
CA GLY A 209 1.62 -12.68 4.51
C GLY A 209 0.35 -12.98 5.32
N ASP A 210 0.41 -14.01 6.15
CA ASP A 210 -0.69 -14.45 7.01
C ASP A 210 -0.78 -13.69 8.35
N GLY A 211 0.08 -12.68 8.55
CA GLY A 211 0.25 -12.03 9.85
C GLY A 211 1.14 -12.84 10.81
N PRO A 212 1.29 -12.40 12.06
CA PRO A 212 2.11 -13.08 13.05
C PRO A 212 1.52 -14.45 13.40
N LYS A 213 2.39 -15.45 13.53
CA LYS A 213 2.02 -16.80 13.98
C LYS A 213 2.55 -17.04 15.39
N PRO A 214 1.83 -17.78 16.25
CA PRO A 214 2.36 -18.22 17.51
C PRO A 214 3.68 -18.96 17.29
N ARG A 215 4.67 -18.67 18.14
CA ARG A 215 5.91 -19.46 18.14
C ARG A 215 5.60 -20.82 18.74
N ASN A 216 5.63 -21.87 17.93
CA ASN A 216 5.61 -23.22 18.48
C ASN A 216 6.92 -23.41 19.27
N GLU A 217 6.78 -23.60 20.58
CA GLU A 217 7.89 -24.00 21.48
C GLU A 217 8.35 -25.40 21.15
#